data_477d82e7bae57b53f6d9d58536ab7c13
#
_entry.id   477d82e7bae57b53f6d9d58536ab7c13
#
_cell.length_a   1.000
_cell.length_b   1.000
_cell.length_c   1.000
_cell.angle_alpha   90.00
_cell.angle_beta   90.00
_cell.angle_gamma   90.00
#
_symmetry.space_group_name_H-M   'P 1'
#
loop_
_entity.id
_entity.type
_entity.pdbx_description
1 polymer ?
#
loop_
_entity_poly.entity_id
_entity_poly.type
_entity_poly.pdbx_seq_one_letter_code
_entity_poly.pdbx_strand_id
1 'polypeptide(L)'
;ANARVLKDMILEQKRMGKTIILTTHNMHDAEELCDRVAFIVGGTVKAVDTPHALRKSNADTQVEYSYLSNGKEQQNVCPLSKLANAEDFQAALEKGILTSIHSKEQTLEDVFISLTGRGLQ
;
A
#
# COMPACT_ATOMS: atom_id res chain seq x y z
N ALA A 1 2.74 3.12 -23.36
CA ALA A 1 3.73 3.98 -24.00
C ALA A 1 3.38 5.45 -23.84
N ASN A 2 2.18 5.87 -24.27
CA ASN A 2 1.79 7.29 -24.17
C ASN A 2 1.66 7.76 -22.72
N ALA A 3 1.15 6.90 -21.85
CA ALA A 3 1.00 7.24 -20.43
C ALA A 3 2.36 7.45 -19.77
N ARG A 4 3.37 6.65 -20.11
CA ARG A 4 4.72 6.81 -19.57
C ARG A 4 5.36 8.13 -20.03
N VAL A 5 5.19 8.49 -21.30
CA VAL A 5 5.69 9.74 -21.83
C VAL A 5 5.10 10.94 -21.11
N LEU A 6 3.78 10.92 -20.90
CA LEU A 6 3.08 12.00 -20.18
C LEU A 6 3.56 12.12 -18.74
N LYS A 7 3.71 11.00 -18.06
CA LYS A 7 4.21 11.00 -16.67
C LYS A 7 5.62 11.55 -16.58
N ASP A 8 6.49 11.18 -17.52
CA ASP A 8 7.86 11.68 -17.55
C ASP A 8 7.89 13.18 -17.80
N MET A 9 7.00 13.71 -18.62
CA MET A 9 6.87 15.16 -18.84
C MET A 9 6.46 15.88 -17.57
N ILE A 10 5.51 15.34 -16.82
CA ILE A 10 5.07 15.91 -15.55
C ILE A 10 6.22 15.93 -14.54
N LEU A 11 6.94 14.82 -14.41
CA LEU A 11 8.08 14.72 -13.50
C LEU A 11 9.19 15.71 -13.87
N GLU A 12 9.42 15.91 -15.16
CA GLU A 12 10.42 16.88 -15.63
C GLU A 12 10.01 18.31 -15.25
N GLN A 13 8.74 18.69 -15.45
CA GLN A 13 8.24 20.00 -15.07
C GLN A 13 8.37 20.22 -13.55
N LYS A 14 8.09 19.18 -12.79
CA LYS A 14 8.23 19.23 -11.32
C LYS A 14 9.70 19.45 -10.94
N ARG A 15 10.63 18.75 -11.58
CA ARG A 15 12.05 18.89 -11.34
C ARG A 15 12.55 20.31 -11.62
N MET A 16 11.91 20.99 -12.55
CA MET A 16 12.21 22.38 -12.90
C MET A 16 11.64 23.38 -11.89
N GLY A 17 11.02 22.92 -10.82
CA GLY A 17 10.50 23.77 -9.74
C GLY A 17 9.07 24.26 -9.95
N LYS A 18 8.34 23.71 -10.91
CA LYS A 18 6.95 24.12 -11.17
C LYS A 18 6.00 23.47 -10.19
N THR A 19 4.99 24.22 -9.80
CA THR A 19 3.87 23.70 -9.01
C THR A 19 2.83 23.12 -9.95
N ILE A 20 2.48 21.85 -9.75
CA ILE A 20 1.55 21.11 -10.61
C ILE A 20 0.44 20.55 -9.76
N ILE A 21 -0.81 20.78 -10.21
CA ILE A 21 -1.99 20.20 -9.57
C ILE A 21 -2.54 19.15 -10.51
N LEU A 22 -2.66 17.92 -9.99
CA LEU A 22 -3.16 16.78 -10.73
C LEU A 22 -4.42 16.25 -10.04
N THR A 23 -5.51 16.11 -10.80
CA THR A 23 -6.70 15.42 -10.30
C THR A 23 -6.82 14.09 -11.00
N THR A 24 -7.00 13.03 -10.23
CA THR A 24 -7.09 11.68 -10.77
C THR A 24 -7.81 10.77 -9.77
N HIS A 25 -8.43 9.72 -10.27
CA HIS A 25 -8.91 8.62 -9.43
C HIS A 25 -7.98 7.41 -9.51
N ASN A 26 -6.88 7.52 -10.24
CA ASN A 26 -5.87 6.46 -10.33
C ASN A 26 -4.85 6.66 -9.23
N MET A 27 -4.93 5.85 -8.17
CA MET A 27 -4.07 5.99 -7.00
C MET A 27 -2.61 5.64 -7.31
N HIS A 28 -2.37 4.76 -8.26
CA HIS A 28 -1.00 4.44 -8.68
C HIS A 28 -0.31 5.67 -9.28
N ASP A 29 -1.02 6.42 -10.11
CA ASP A 29 -0.49 7.66 -10.68
C ASP A 29 -0.23 8.71 -9.58
N ALA A 30 -1.14 8.81 -8.61
CA ALA A 30 -0.97 9.72 -7.49
C ALA A 30 0.28 9.38 -6.68
N GLU A 31 0.52 8.09 -6.41
CA GLU A 31 1.73 7.65 -5.71
C GLU A 31 3.01 8.00 -6.48
N GLU A 32 2.98 7.80 -7.79
CA GLU A 32 4.17 7.99 -8.63
C GLU A 32 4.52 9.45 -8.85
N LEU A 33 3.51 10.31 -9.02
CA LEU A 33 3.72 11.67 -9.51
C LEU A 33 3.63 12.75 -8.43
N CYS A 34 2.88 12.52 -7.37
CA CYS A 34 2.55 13.58 -6.42
C CYS A 34 3.46 13.58 -5.20
N ASP A 35 3.87 14.78 -4.79
CA ASP A 35 4.58 14.95 -3.51
C ASP A 35 3.61 14.94 -2.35
N ARG A 36 2.39 15.45 -2.55
CA ARG A 36 1.31 15.44 -1.56
C ARG A 36 0.01 15.06 -2.25
N VAL A 37 -0.82 14.34 -1.52
CA VAL A 37 -2.11 13.89 -2.03
C VAL A 37 -3.20 14.32 -1.06
N ALA A 38 -4.31 14.82 -1.61
CA ALA A 38 -5.51 15.13 -0.84
C ALA A 38 -6.63 14.19 -1.29
N PHE A 39 -7.24 13.48 -0.36
CA PHE A 39 -8.42 12.67 -0.64
C PHE A 39 -9.66 13.51 -0.45
N ILE A 40 -10.46 13.63 -1.51
CA ILE A 40 -11.67 14.44 -1.51
C ILE A 40 -12.88 13.54 -1.77
N VAL A 41 -13.84 13.56 -0.87
CA VAL A 41 -15.09 12.81 -1.01
C VAL A 41 -16.25 13.69 -0.57
N GLY A 42 -17.26 13.81 -1.44
CA GLY A 42 -18.44 14.61 -1.13
C GLY A 42 -18.12 16.08 -0.89
N GLY A 43 -17.13 16.62 -1.59
CA GLY A 43 -16.70 18.00 -1.42
C GLY A 43 -15.88 18.27 -0.17
N THR A 44 -15.51 17.25 0.57
CA THR A 44 -14.77 17.38 1.81
C THR A 44 -13.39 16.73 1.68
N VAL A 45 -12.36 17.42 2.16
CA VAL A 45 -11.01 16.85 2.23
C VAL A 45 -10.94 15.90 3.42
N LYS A 46 -10.70 14.62 3.17
CA LYS A 46 -10.64 13.59 4.21
C LYS A 46 -9.24 13.42 4.79
N ALA A 47 -8.22 13.63 3.99
CA ALA A 47 -6.83 13.55 4.42
C ALA A 47 -5.94 14.26 3.42
N VAL A 48 -4.86 14.86 3.90
CA VAL A 48 -3.82 15.48 3.06
C VAL A 48 -2.47 15.14 3.66
N ASP A 49 -1.62 14.47 2.90
CA ASP A 49 -0.25 14.20 3.32
C ASP A 49 0.56 13.67 2.13
N THR A 50 1.83 13.36 2.39
CA THR A 50 2.64 12.65 1.40
C THR A 50 2.08 11.24 1.19
N PRO A 51 2.27 10.64 0.01
CA PRO A 51 1.86 9.25 -0.20
C PRO A 51 2.43 8.29 0.84
N HIS A 52 3.69 8.48 1.20
CA HIS A 52 4.33 7.64 2.21
C HIS A 52 3.64 7.75 3.58
N ALA A 53 3.38 8.97 4.04
CA ALA A 53 2.72 9.20 5.32
C ALA A 53 1.29 8.65 5.33
N LEU A 54 0.56 8.82 4.21
CA LEU A 54 -0.80 8.28 4.10
C LEU A 54 -0.82 6.76 4.19
N ARG A 55 0.14 6.08 3.54
CA ARG A 55 0.21 4.63 3.60
C ARG A 55 0.55 4.11 5.00
N LYS A 56 1.22 4.91 5.82
CA LYS A 56 1.58 4.53 7.19
C LYS A 56 0.52 4.89 8.22
N SER A 57 -0.44 5.74 7.88
CA SER A 57 -1.29 6.44 8.86
C SER A 57 -2.27 5.55 9.63
N ASN A 58 -2.69 4.40 9.09
CA ASN A 58 -3.64 3.51 9.76
C ASN A 58 -3.17 2.07 9.75
N ALA A 59 -1.90 1.85 9.56
CA ALA A 59 -1.45 0.54 9.18
C ALA A 59 -0.97 -0.28 10.35
N ASP A 60 -1.78 -1.22 10.73
CA ASP A 60 -1.24 -2.46 11.23
C ASP A 60 -0.62 -3.16 9.99
N THR A 61 0.70 -3.19 9.92
CA THR A 61 1.40 -3.81 8.80
C THR A 61 0.95 -5.26 8.67
N GLN A 62 0.56 -5.66 7.46
CA GLN A 62 0.20 -7.04 7.19
C GLN A 62 1.45 -7.84 6.87
N VAL A 63 1.52 -9.05 7.39
CA VAL A 63 2.63 -9.97 7.13
C VAL A 63 2.07 -11.20 6.41
N GLU A 64 2.66 -11.51 5.27
CA GLU A 64 2.33 -12.70 4.50
C GLU A 64 3.45 -13.72 4.69
N TYR A 65 3.09 -14.93 5.08
CA TYR A 65 4.06 -15.99 5.31
C TYR A 65 3.57 -17.30 4.71
N SER A 66 4.54 -18.13 4.34
CA SER A 66 4.28 -19.43 3.74
C SER A 66 5.12 -20.50 4.43
N TYR A 67 4.58 -21.70 4.50
CA TYR A 67 5.28 -22.82 5.10
C TYR A 67 4.85 -24.13 4.44
N LEU A 68 5.68 -25.16 4.57
CA LEU A 68 5.38 -26.49 4.05
C LEU A 68 4.63 -27.30 5.10
N SER A 69 3.50 -27.88 4.72
CA SER A 69 2.73 -28.78 5.54
C SER A 69 2.38 -30.00 4.71
N ASN A 70 2.86 -31.17 5.10
CA ASN A 70 2.64 -32.43 4.37
C ASN A 70 3.02 -32.34 2.88
N GLY A 71 4.13 -31.65 2.58
CA GLY A 71 4.62 -31.49 1.22
C GLY A 71 3.87 -30.44 0.40
N LYS A 72 2.90 -29.73 0.98
CA LYS A 72 2.16 -28.67 0.31
C LYS A 72 2.46 -27.34 0.97
N GLU A 73 2.59 -26.30 0.15
CA GLU A 73 2.80 -24.94 0.65
C GLU A 73 1.49 -24.34 1.13
N GLN A 74 1.49 -23.87 2.36
CA GLN A 74 0.38 -23.13 2.96
C GLN A 74 0.77 -21.66 3.06
N GLN A 75 -0.18 -20.78 2.85
CA GLN A 75 0.04 -19.34 2.86
C GLN A 75 -1.01 -18.66 3.73
N ASN A 76 -0.56 -17.77 4.61
CA ASN A 76 -1.44 -17.00 5.48
C ASN A 76 -1.01 -15.55 5.55
N VAL A 77 -1.96 -14.69 5.90
CA VAL A 77 -1.72 -13.26 6.11
C VAL A 77 -2.26 -12.91 7.48
N CYS A 78 -1.47 -12.20 8.28
CA CYS A 78 -1.96 -11.70 9.56
C CYS A 78 -1.33 -10.33 9.87
N PRO A 79 -1.98 -9.52 10.73
CA PRO A 79 -1.38 -8.28 11.20
C PRO A 79 -0.08 -8.55 11.97
N LEU A 80 0.90 -7.68 11.77
CA LEU A 80 2.19 -7.81 12.46
C LEU A 80 2.01 -7.86 13.98
N SER A 81 1.07 -7.08 14.50
CA SER A 81 0.79 -7.04 15.94
C SER A 81 0.29 -8.38 16.49
N LYS A 82 -0.25 -9.24 15.64
CA LYS A 82 -0.78 -10.55 16.03
C LYS A 82 0.11 -11.71 15.62
N LEU A 83 1.23 -11.42 14.96
CA LEU A 83 2.10 -12.47 14.42
C LEU A 83 2.69 -13.35 15.54
N ALA A 84 3.01 -12.78 16.68
CA ALA A 84 3.54 -13.52 17.81
C ALA A 84 2.56 -14.55 18.36
N ASN A 85 1.27 -14.35 18.16
CA ASN A 85 0.20 -15.24 18.64
C ASN A 85 -0.32 -16.17 17.54
N ALA A 86 0.26 -16.12 16.33
CA ALA A 86 -0.12 -16.99 15.23
C ALA A 86 0.50 -18.38 15.44
N GLU A 87 -0.30 -19.34 15.87
CA GLU A 87 0.17 -20.67 16.22
C GLU A 87 0.86 -21.40 15.07
N ASP A 88 0.29 -21.28 13.85
CA ASP A 88 0.88 -21.91 12.68
C ASP A 88 2.23 -21.30 12.31
N PHE A 89 2.38 -19.99 12.45
CA PHE A 89 3.64 -19.30 12.21
C PHE A 89 4.70 -19.75 13.22
N GLN A 90 4.33 -19.78 14.50
CA GLN A 90 5.25 -20.23 15.55
C GLN A 90 5.71 -21.67 15.32
N ALA A 91 4.78 -22.54 14.99
CA ALA A 91 5.10 -23.93 14.72
C ALA A 91 6.01 -24.07 13.49
N ALA A 92 5.77 -23.28 12.45
CA ALA A 92 6.60 -23.30 11.25
C ALA A 92 8.03 -22.83 11.54
N LEU A 93 8.20 -21.82 12.38
CA LEU A 93 9.52 -21.36 12.80
C LEU A 93 10.26 -22.43 13.60
N GLU A 94 9.60 -23.05 14.56
CA GLU A 94 10.20 -24.08 15.41
C GLU A 94 10.62 -25.31 14.61
N LYS A 95 9.80 -25.71 13.65
CA LYS A 95 10.06 -26.88 12.80
C LYS A 95 11.00 -26.59 11.63
N GLY A 96 11.33 -25.33 11.38
CA GLY A 96 12.18 -24.94 10.27
C GLY A 96 11.54 -25.14 8.90
N ILE A 97 10.22 -25.10 8.81
CA ILE A 97 9.48 -25.32 7.56
C ILE A 97 8.94 -24.04 6.92
N LEU A 98 9.25 -22.89 7.50
CA LEU A 98 8.85 -21.61 6.93
C LEU A 98 9.61 -21.40 5.60
N THR A 99 8.87 -21.10 4.52
CA THR A 99 9.44 -20.94 3.19
C THR A 99 9.58 -19.48 2.78
N SER A 100 8.70 -18.61 3.27
CA SER A 100 8.79 -17.16 2.98
C SER A 100 8.08 -16.37 4.06
N ILE A 101 8.54 -15.14 4.23
CA ILE A 101 7.90 -14.14 5.06
C ILE A 101 8.22 -12.77 4.49
N HIS A 102 7.19 -11.94 4.30
CA HIS A 102 7.40 -10.57 3.87
C HIS A 102 6.24 -9.69 4.33
N SER A 103 6.55 -8.42 4.52
CA SER A 103 5.54 -7.44 4.88
C SER A 103 4.77 -7.01 3.64
N LYS A 104 3.48 -6.79 3.80
CA LYS A 104 2.60 -6.32 2.75
C LYS A 104 2.16 -4.91 3.10
N GLU A 105 2.70 -3.93 2.39
CA GLU A 105 2.37 -2.53 2.63
C GLU A 105 1.03 -2.18 2.02
N GLN A 106 0.32 -1.24 2.67
CA GLN A 106 -0.90 -0.68 2.12
C GLN A 106 -0.59 0.17 0.89
N THR A 107 -1.49 0.15 -0.10
CA THR A 107 -1.48 1.08 -1.21
C THR A 107 -2.29 2.32 -0.84
N LEU A 108 -2.16 3.40 -1.63
CA LEU A 108 -3.03 4.57 -1.45
C LEU A 108 -4.50 4.22 -1.65
N GLU A 109 -4.80 3.29 -2.55
CA GLU A 109 -6.18 2.83 -2.75
C GLU A 109 -6.74 2.19 -1.48
N ASP A 110 -5.96 1.34 -0.82
CA ASP A 110 -6.35 0.73 0.45
C ASP A 110 -6.65 1.78 1.51
N VAL A 111 -5.81 2.80 1.60
CA VAL A 111 -5.99 3.90 2.55
C VAL A 111 -7.26 4.69 2.22
N PHE A 112 -7.47 4.99 0.95
CA PHE A 112 -8.66 5.71 0.50
C PHE A 112 -9.94 4.96 0.88
N ILE A 113 -9.99 3.66 0.60
CA ILE A 113 -11.14 2.81 0.95
C ILE A 113 -11.36 2.81 2.46
N SER A 114 -10.29 2.68 3.23
CA SER A 114 -10.36 2.65 4.70
C SER A 114 -10.92 3.97 5.27
N LEU A 115 -10.48 5.11 4.73
CA LEU A 115 -10.89 6.43 5.23
C LEU A 115 -12.28 6.84 4.77
N THR A 116 -12.69 6.40 3.60
CA THR A 116 -13.94 6.87 2.98
C THR A 116 -15.04 5.82 2.96
N GLY A 117 -14.69 4.54 3.11
CA GLY A 117 -15.63 3.43 2.96
C GLY A 117 -16.09 3.22 1.52
N ARG A 118 -15.40 3.80 0.54
CA ARG A 118 -15.79 3.72 -0.87
C ARG A 118 -14.67 3.17 -1.71
N GLY A 119 -15.02 2.23 -2.58
CA GLY A 119 -14.12 1.80 -3.63
C GLY A 119 -14.02 2.84 -4.74
N LEU A 120 -12.95 2.80 -5.50
CA LEU A 120 -12.76 3.63 -6.68
C LEU A 120 -13.46 2.99 -7.88
N GLN A 121 -14.04 3.82 -8.71
CA GLN A 121 -14.71 3.38 -9.94
C GLN A 121 -13.93 3.78 -11.16
#